data_ed080a6378a24b37da6a6e9ce232c16a
#
_entry.id   ed080a6378a24b37da6a6e9ce232c16a
#
_cell.length_a   1.000
_cell.length_b   1.000
_cell.length_c   1.000
_cell.angle_alpha   90.00
_cell.angle_beta   90.00
_cell.angle_gamma   90.00
#
_symmetry.space_group_name_H-M   'P 1'
#
loop_
_entity.id
_entity.type
_entity.pdbx_description
1 polymer ?
#
loop_
_entity_poly.entity_id
_entity_poly.type
_entity_poly.pdbx_seq_one_letter_code
_entity_poly.pdbx_strand_id
1 'polypeptide(L)'
;MTERGADTMTADTGNANCRELLDVMTARGLDTVVVSPGSRNAPLLIGVAARDELRKIIIPDERTAAFAALGIGLVTRRPVALICTSGTALYNYAPAVAEAYYQKIPLIVITADRPSQWIDQDDSQTLRQPGALDKIVKRSYDIPPETGMTSACTNPEYRSEREWFVNRIANEAYTTATSGQPGPVHVNMQFGNPLDETTPHRRRQVRTLEVIPNDAPLPPQLCRELALRLMGKKV
;
A
#
# COMPACT_ATOMS: atom_id res chain seq x y z
N MET A 1 -36.56 -1.64 4.18
CA MET A 1 -36.19 -1.38 2.76
C MET A 1 -34.74 -0.88 2.79
N THR A 2 -33.80 -1.79 2.58
CA THR A 2 -32.37 -1.47 2.51
C THR A 2 -32.08 -1.07 1.07
N GLU A 3 -31.78 0.22 0.87
CA GLU A 3 -31.26 0.71 -0.41
C GLU A 3 -29.94 -0.01 -0.70
N ARG A 4 -29.97 -0.85 -1.71
CA ARG A 4 -28.75 -1.36 -2.33
C ARG A 4 -28.09 -0.17 -3.00
N GLY A 5 -26.95 0.29 -2.47
CA GLY A 5 -26.13 1.31 -3.08
C GLY A 5 -25.90 1.00 -4.56
N ALA A 6 -26.15 1.98 -5.41
CA ALA A 6 -25.95 1.89 -6.84
C ALA A 6 -24.51 1.45 -7.12
N ASP A 7 -24.40 0.38 -7.88
CA ASP A 7 -23.18 -0.30 -8.29
C ASP A 7 -22.51 0.51 -9.42
N THR A 8 -21.93 1.66 -9.07
CA THR A 8 -21.28 2.56 -10.01
C THR A 8 -19.89 2.02 -10.36
N MET A 9 -19.73 1.60 -11.60
CA MET A 9 -18.39 1.35 -12.16
C MET A 9 -17.64 2.68 -12.26
N THR A 10 -16.56 2.81 -11.49
CA THR A 10 -15.66 3.96 -11.56
C THR A 10 -14.47 3.64 -12.46
N ALA A 11 -13.95 4.65 -13.17
CA ALA A 11 -12.67 4.51 -13.86
C ALA A 11 -11.55 4.44 -12.81
N ASP A 12 -10.81 3.34 -12.79
CA ASP A 12 -9.66 3.11 -11.90
C ASP A 12 -8.40 2.90 -12.75
N THR A 13 -7.23 2.87 -12.12
CA THR A 13 -5.97 2.60 -12.82
C THR A 13 -6.01 1.24 -13.53
N GLY A 14 -5.44 1.18 -14.73
CA GLY A 14 -5.23 -0.08 -15.46
C GLY A 14 -4.30 -1.04 -14.73
N ASN A 15 -3.43 -0.54 -13.84
CA ASN A 15 -2.46 -1.35 -13.13
C ASN A 15 -3.10 -2.18 -11.99
N ALA A 16 -3.13 -3.50 -12.14
CA ALA A 16 -3.78 -4.40 -11.18
C ALA A 16 -3.04 -4.51 -9.84
N ASN A 17 -1.70 -4.39 -9.83
CA ASN A 17 -0.93 -4.37 -8.58
C ASN A 17 -1.30 -3.16 -7.73
N CYS A 18 -1.45 -2.01 -8.39
CA CYS A 18 -1.86 -0.77 -7.74
C CYS A 18 -3.27 -0.87 -7.17
N ARG A 19 -4.24 -1.42 -7.95
CA ARG A 19 -5.61 -1.63 -7.47
C ARG A 19 -5.63 -2.52 -6.25
N GLU A 20 -4.97 -3.68 -6.29
CA GLU A 20 -4.94 -4.64 -5.18
C GLU A 20 -4.32 -4.01 -3.92
N LEU A 21 -3.18 -3.32 -4.06
CA LEU A 21 -2.55 -2.63 -2.92
C LEU A 21 -3.51 -1.64 -2.27
N LEU A 22 -4.12 -0.75 -3.08
CA LEU A 22 -4.98 0.30 -2.56
C LEU A 22 -6.29 -0.26 -1.97
N ASP A 23 -6.88 -1.29 -2.59
CA ASP A 23 -8.10 -1.93 -2.08
C ASP A 23 -7.84 -2.60 -0.71
N VAL A 24 -6.71 -3.28 -0.53
CA VAL A 24 -6.34 -3.86 0.76
C VAL A 24 -6.06 -2.77 1.79
N MET A 25 -5.31 -1.72 1.44
CA MET A 25 -4.99 -0.63 2.36
C MET A 25 -6.25 0.08 2.85
N THR A 26 -7.20 0.38 1.96
CA THR A 26 -8.49 1.00 2.33
C THR A 26 -9.36 0.06 3.16
N ALA A 27 -9.44 -1.22 2.80
CA ALA A 27 -10.18 -2.22 3.58
C ALA A 27 -9.60 -2.41 4.99
N ARG A 28 -8.29 -2.16 5.16
CA ARG A 28 -7.60 -2.17 6.46
C ARG A 28 -7.78 -0.87 7.25
N GLY A 29 -8.42 0.15 6.68
CA GLY A 29 -8.73 1.41 7.35
C GLY A 29 -7.77 2.57 7.06
N LEU A 30 -6.97 2.49 5.99
CA LEU A 30 -6.27 3.66 5.46
C LEU A 30 -7.31 4.65 4.95
N ASP A 31 -7.28 5.88 5.45
CA ASP A 31 -8.22 6.94 5.07
C ASP A 31 -7.54 8.23 4.59
N THR A 32 -6.24 8.37 4.78
CA THR A 32 -5.53 9.60 4.43
C THR A 32 -4.29 9.29 3.61
N VAL A 33 -4.17 9.99 2.49
CA VAL A 33 -3.05 9.87 1.55
C VAL A 33 -2.50 11.26 1.25
N VAL A 34 -1.19 11.44 1.43
CA VAL A 34 -0.45 12.63 0.99
C VAL A 34 0.34 12.27 -0.26
N VAL A 35 0.21 13.07 -1.30
CA VAL A 35 0.75 12.74 -2.62
C VAL A 35 1.63 13.86 -3.15
N SER A 36 2.84 13.50 -3.61
CA SER A 36 3.69 14.35 -4.45
C SER A 36 3.61 13.84 -5.90
N PRO A 37 2.95 14.60 -6.81
CA PRO A 37 2.69 14.13 -8.17
C PRO A 37 3.95 14.03 -9.03
N GLY A 38 4.00 13.02 -9.89
CA GLY A 38 5.01 12.84 -10.92
C GLY A 38 4.55 11.82 -11.96
N SER A 39 5.30 11.66 -13.05
CA SER A 39 4.87 10.78 -14.14
C SER A 39 4.86 9.31 -13.74
N ARG A 40 5.90 8.81 -13.04
CA ARG A 40 6.01 7.38 -12.73
C ARG A 40 4.97 6.90 -11.73
N ASN A 41 4.48 7.77 -10.85
CA ASN A 41 3.41 7.41 -9.91
C ASN A 41 1.99 7.65 -10.45
N ALA A 42 1.81 7.94 -11.75
CA ALA A 42 0.50 8.13 -12.35
C ALA A 42 -0.49 6.96 -12.05
N PRO A 43 -0.10 5.67 -12.13
CA PRO A 43 -1.00 4.58 -11.75
C PRO A 43 -1.52 4.69 -10.32
N LEU A 44 -0.66 5.09 -9.37
CA LEU A 44 -1.05 5.31 -7.97
C LEU A 44 -2.00 6.51 -7.83
N LEU A 45 -1.73 7.60 -8.57
CA LEU A 45 -2.57 8.80 -8.54
C LEU A 45 -3.98 8.51 -9.06
N ILE A 46 -4.09 7.80 -10.19
CA ILE A 46 -5.37 7.39 -10.78
C ILE A 46 -6.12 6.49 -9.78
N GLY A 47 -5.43 5.50 -9.21
CA GLY A 47 -6.02 4.60 -8.24
C GLY A 47 -6.50 5.31 -6.97
N VAL A 48 -5.72 6.27 -6.45
CA VAL A 48 -6.11 7.11 -5.30
C VAL A 48 -7.29 8.01 -5.66
N ALA A 49 -7.29 8.60 -6.87
CA ALA A 49 -8.38 9.45 -7.33
C ALA A 49 -9.71 8.71 -7.41
N ALA A 50 -9.69 7.43 -7.79
CA ALA A 50 -10.87 6.57 -7.90
C ALA A 50 -11.48 6.14 -6.55
N ARG A 51 -10.88 6.48 -5.41
CA ARG A 51 -11.32 6.07 -4.07
C ARG A 51 -11.82 7.26 -3.28
N ASP A 52 -13.14 7.48 -3.26
CA ASP A 52 -13.78 8.64 -2.60
C ASP A 52 -13.61 8.62 -1.07
N GLU A 53 -13.45 7.44 -0.47
CA GLU A 53 -13.20 7.28 0.95
C GLU A 53 -11.82 7.77 1.42
N LEU A 54 -10.89 7.97 0.50
CA LEU A 54 -9.57 8.51 0.84
C LEU A 54 -9.59 10.02 0.88
N ARG A 55 -9.13 10.60 1.98
CA ARG A 55 -8.76 12.01 2.07
C ARG A 55 -7.45 12.22 1.32
N LYS A 56 -7.47 12.98 0.24
CA LYS A 56 -6.35 13.22 -0.65
C LYS A 56 -5.75 14.58 -0.38
N ILE A 57 -4.46 14.65 -0.10
CA ILE A 57 -3.72 15.90 0.15
C ILE A 57 -2.57 15.94 -0.85
N ILE A 58 -2.60 16.91 -1.74
CA ILE A 58 -1.61 17.05 -2.82
C ILE A 58 -0.61 18.14 -2.43
N ILE A 59 0.66 17.76 -2.30
CA ILE A 59 1.77 18.66 -1.99
C ILE A 59 2.91 18.32 -2.95
N PRO A 60 3.22 19.21 -3.91
CA PRO A 60 4.24 18.94 -4.94
C PRO A 60 5.65 18.70 -4.38
N ASP A 61 6.06 19.46 -3.35
CA ASP A 61 7.35 19.29 -2.71
C ASP A 61 7.34 18.08 -1.77
N GLU A 62 8.17 17.08 -2.07
CA GLU A 62 8.18 15.81 -1.34
C GLU A 62 8.55 15.98 0.13
N ARG A 63 9.52 16.83 0.46
CA ARG A 63 9.94 17.04 1.84
C ARG A 63 8.81 17.63 2.66
N THR A 64 8.13 18.63 2.12
CA THR A 64 6.95 19.25 2.75
C THR A 64 5.82 18.23 2.89
N ALA A 65 5.56 17.42 1.86
CA ALA A 65 4.56 16.36 1.87
C ALA A 65 4.81 15.34 3.00
N ALA A 66 6.07 14.93 3.15
CA ALA A 66 6.44 13.96 4.17
C ALA A 66 6.27 14.50 5.60
N PHE A 67 6.63 15.76 5.86
CA PHE A 67 6.40 16.39 7.16
C PHE A 67 4.92 16.66 7.42
N ALA A 68 4.12 16.96 6.38
CA ALA A 68 2.67 17.06 6.52
C ALA A 68 2.05 15.70 6.91
N ALA A 69 2.45 14.61 6.24
CA ALA A 69 2.01 13.25 6.58
C ALA A 69 2.43 12.86 8.01
N LEU A 70 3.66 13.18 8.42
CA LEU A 70 4.16 12.98 9.77
C LEU A 70 3.28 13.70 10.81
N GLY A 71 2.98 14.99 10.57
CA GLY A 71 2.13 15.79 11.47
C GLY A 71 0.72 15.22 11.57
N ILE A 72 0.11 14.78 10.47
CA ILE A 72 -1.20 14.14 10.48
C ILE A 72 -1.16 12.83 11.28
N GLY A 73 -0.18 11.96 11.03
CA GLY A 73 -0.01 10.71 11.76
C GLY A 73 0.23 10.93 13.26
N LEU A 74 0.99 11.96 13.63
CA LEU A 74 1.26 12.34 15.02
C LEU A 74 -0.03 12.72 15.77
N VAL A 75 -0.89 13.52 15.13
CA VAL A 75 -2.12 14.01 15.74
C VAL A 75 -3.22 12.94 15.76
N THR A 76 -3.40 12.23 14.64
CA THR A 76 -4.49 11.26 14.50
C THR A 76 -4.19 9.90 15.12
N ARG A 77 -2.92 9.55 15.28
CA ARG A 77 -2.45 8.20 15.65
C ARG A 77 -2.91 7.11 14.68
N ARG A 78 -3.26 7.49 13.46
CA ARG A 78 -3.70 6.60 12.38
C ARG A 78 -2.63 6.52 11.29
N PRO A 79 -2.57 5.42 10.53
CA PRO A 79 -1.63 5.31 9.44
C PRO A 79 -1.95 6.33 8.34
N VAL A 80 -0.91 6.96 7.80
CA VAL A 80 -0.99 7.89 6.66
C VAL A 80 -0.14 7.33 5.54
N ALA A 81 -0.71 7.21 4.34
CA ALA A 81 0.08 6.88 3.16
C ALA A 81 0.75 8.13 2.59
N LEU A 82 1.98 7.95 2.12
CA LEU A 82 2.80 8.99 1.51
C LEU A 82 3.30 8.47 0.16
N ILE A 83 2.94 9.14 -0.94
CA ILE A 83 3.16 8.66 -2.30
C ILE A 83 4.01 9.63 -3.10
N CYS A 84 5.12 9.16 -3.69
CA CYS A 84 5.93 9.94 -4.64
C CYS A 84 6.31 9.16 -5.90
N THR A 85 6.87 9.88 -6.85
CA THR A 85 7.46 9.35 -8.07
C THR A 85 8.83 8.69 -7.80
N SER A 86 9.49 8.22 -8.85
CA SER A 86 10.82 7.57 -8.77
C SER A 86 11.96 8.57 -8.56
N GLY A 87 13.13 8.05 -8.26
CA GLY A 87 14.36 8.81 -8.19
C GLY A 87 14.54 9.55 -6.86
N THR A 88 15.08 10.75 -6.92
CA THR A 88 15.42 11.55 -5.72
C THR A 88 14.21 11.96 -4.88
N ALA A 89 12.98 11.87 -5.41
CA ALA A 89 11.74 12.07 -4.68
C ALA A 89 11.70 11.24 -3.38
N LEU A 90 12.05 9.96 -3.47
CA LEU A 90 12.17 9.06 -2.32
C LEU A 90 13.07 9.63 -1.21
N TYR A 91 14.25 10.14 -1.57
CA TYR A 91 15.20 10.64 -0.57
C TYR A 91 14.75 11.95 0.08
N ASN A 92 13.91 12.74 -0.59
CA ASN A 92 13.30 13.91 0.04
C ASN A 92 12.33 13.54 1.16
N TYR A 93 11.79 12.32 1.16
CA TYR A 93 10.99 11.81 2.27
C TYR A 93 11.81 11.38 3.51
N ALA A 94 13.09 11.05 3.32
CA ALA A 94 13.92 10.44 4.34
C ALA A 94 13.96 11.20 5.68
N PRO A 95 14.06 12.54 5.74
CA PRO A 95 14.09 13.25 7.02
C PRO A 95 12.82 13.03 7.86
N ALA A 96 11.64 13.12 7.25
CA ALA A 96 10.38 12.93 7.96
C ALA A 96 10.13 11.44 8.29
N VAL A 97 10.56 10.52 7.42
CA VAL A 97 10.49 9.07 7.67
C VAL A 97 11.38 8.68 8.85
N ALA A 98 12.60 9.25 8.94
CA ALA A 98 13.48 9.04 10.08
C ALA A 98 12.83 9.53 11.38
N GLU A 99 12.24 10.73 11.37
CA GLU A 99 11.51 11.26 12.52
C GLU A 99 10.33 10.35 12.89
N ALA A 100 9.54 9.89 11.90
CA ALA A 100 8.43 8.95 12.12
C ALA A 100 8.90 7.65 12.78
N TYR A 101 10.07 7.15 12.40
CA TYR A 101 10.65 5.92 12.97
C TYR A 101 10.92 6.07 14.47
N TYR A 102 11.57 7.15 14.86
CA TYR A 102 11.90 7.40 16.27
C TYR A 102 10.69 7.83 17.10
N GLN A 103 9.72 8.55 16.50
CA GLN A 103 8.47 8.97 17.16
C GLN A 103 7.38 7.89 17.16
N LYS A 104 7.63 6.72 16.53
CA LYS A 104 6.67 5.60 16.45
C LYS A 104 5.37 6.00 15.76
N ILE A 105 5.50 6.72 14.64
CA ILE A 105 4.36 7.18 13.84
C ILE A 105 4.19 6.27 12.62
N PRO A 106 3.00 5.68 12.39
CA PRO A 106 2.77 4.77 11.30
C PRO A 106 2.66 5.53 9.98
N LEU A 107 3.72 5.57 9.19
CA LEU A 107 3.70 6.04 7.80
C LEU A 107 3.82 4.84 6.85
N ILE A 108 2.99 4.81 5.80
CA ILE A 108 3.10 3.86 4.71
C ILE A 108 3.67 4.60 3.50
N VAL A 109 4.99 4.52 3.34
CA VAL A 109 5.71 5.21 2.25
C VAL A 109 5.62 4.35 1.01
N ILE A 110 4.91 4.81 -0.02
CA ILE A 110 4.72 4.13 -1.29
C ILE A 110 5.47 4.91 -2.37
N THR A 111 6.51 4.31 -2.95
CA THR A 111 7.31 4.96 -3.99
C THR A 111 7.14 4.25 -5.32
N ALA A 112 6.86 5.02 -6.36
CA ALA A 112 6.91 4.49 -7.70
C ALA A 112 8.37 4.29 -8.13
N ASP A 113 8.62 3.24 -8.89
CA ASP A 113 9.95 2.92 -9.40
C ASP A 113 9.89 2.46 -10.85
N ARG A 114 11.03 2.43 -11.50
CA ARG A 114 11.20 1.78 -12.79
C ARG A 114 11.34 0.28 -12.61
N PRO A 115 11.01 -0.54 -13.63
CA PRO A 115 11.36 -1.95 -13.63
C PRO A 115 12.86 -2.15 -13.48
N SER A 116 13.24 -3.17 -12.70
CA SER A 116 14.63 -3.40 -12.27
C SER A 116 15.65 -3.49 -13.39
N GLN A 117 15.25 -3.94 -14.60
CA GLN A 117 16.13 -4.00 -15.76
C GLN A 117 16.61 -2.64 -16.30
N TRP A 118 15.96 -1.55 -15.90
CA TRP A 118 16.31 -0.18 -16.31
C TRP A 118 17.18 0.55 -15.29
N ILE A 119 17.40 -0.04 -14.11
CA ILE A 119 18.24 0.56 -13.07
C ILE A 119 19.71 0.48 -13.51
N ASP A 120 20.46 1.57 -13.31
CA ASP A 120 21.83 1.73 -13.72
C ASP A 120 22.07 1.62 -15.27
N GLN A 121 21.04 1.95 -16.06
CA GLN A 121 21.08 1.91 -17.52
C GLN A 121 20.90 3.31 -18.16
N ASP A 122 21.34 4.36 -17.50
CA ASP A 122 21.21 5.76 -17.93
C ASP A 122 19.75 6.23 -18.21
N ASP A 123 18.75 5.48 -17.73
CA ASP A 123 17.37 5.96 -17.79
C ASP A 123 17.15 7.08 -16.77
N SER A 124 16.43 8.12 -17.20
CA SER A 124 16.25 9.32 -16.40
C SER A 124 15.52 9.03 -15.09
N GLN A 125 15.89 9.72 -14.03
CA GLN A 125 15.23 9.68 -12.72
C GLN A 125 15.13 8.26 -12.14
N THR A 126 16.21 7.48 -12.27
CA THR A 126 16.37 6.14 -11.71
C THR A 126 17.34 6.14 -10.54
N LEU A 127 17.04 5.32 -9.54
CA LEU A 127 17.91 5.04 -8.40
C LEU A 127 17.71 3.58 -7.98
N ARG A 128 18.63 3.06 -7.18
CA ARG A 128 18.45 1.77 -6.49
C ARG A 128 17.51 1.97 -5.30
N GLN A 129 16.19 1.93 -5.54
CA GLN A 129 15.15 2.24 -4.55
C GLN A 129 14.83 1.10 -3.57
N PRO A 130 14.82 -0.19 -3.99
CA PRO A 130 14.60 -1.28 -3.05
C PRO A 130 15.59 -1.21 -1.87
N GLY A 131 15.07 -1.15 -0.63
CA GLY A 131 15.88 -1.06 0.57
C GLY A 131 16.51 0.31 0.86
N ALA A 132 16.27 1.34 0.06
CA ALA A 132 16.90 2.65 0.22
C ALA A 132 16.59 3.33 1.58
N LEU A 133 15.48 2.97 2.22
CA LEU A 133 15.08 3.48 3.53
C LEU A 133 15.23 2.46 4.67
N ASP A 134 15.88 1.32 4.48
CA ASP A 134 15.92 0.20 5.45
C ASP A 134 16.41 0.59 6.85
N LYS A 135 17.24 1.63 6.97
CA LYS A 135 17.76 2.08 8.27
C LYS A 135 16.77 2.92 9.07
N ILE A 136 15.69 3.40 8.43
CA ILE A 136 14.73 4.34 9.02
C ILE A 136 13.28 3.91 8.82
N VAL A 137 13.05 2.65 8.43
CA VAL A 137 11.73 2.02 8.39
C VAL A 137 11.72 0.70 9.14
N LYS A 138 10.57 0.22 9.54
CA LYS A 138 10.44 -1.09 10.19
C LYS A 138 10.69 -2.23 9.21
N ARG A 139 10.29 -2.06 7.94
CA ARG A 139 10.48 -3.01 6.86
C ARG A 139 10.27 -2.34 5.50
N SER A 140 11.03 -2.81 4.51
CA SER A 140 10.82 -2.47 3.10
C SER A 140 10.23 -3.66 2.34
N TYR A 141 9.41 -3.35 1.36
CA TYR A 141 8.78 -4.29 0.43
C TYR A 141 9.02 -3.81 -0.99
N ASP A 142 9.20 -4.74 -1.91
CA ASP A 142 9.34 -4.44 -3.34
C ASP A 142 8.30 -5.22 -4.13
N ILE A 143 7.51 -4.51 -4.95
CA ILE A 143 6.47 -5.08 -5.81
C ILE A 143 6.95 -4.95 -7.25
N PRO A 144 7.27 -6.06 -7.92
CA PRO A 144 7.72 -6.06 -9.30
C PRO A 144 6.61 -5.61 -10.26
N PRO A 145 6.96 -5.25 -11.51
CA PRO A 145 5.96 -4.88 -12.52
C PRO A 145 5.05 -6.07 -12.86
N GLU A 146 3.84 -5.78 -13.33
CA GLU A 146 2.84 -6.82 -13.66
C GLU A 146 3.33 -7.86 -14.66
N THR A 147 4.14 -7.43 -15.62
CA THR A 147 4.61 -8.27 -16.75
C THR A 147 5.55 -9.41 -16.34
N GLY A 148 6.05 -9.40 -15.11
CA GLY A 148 6.97 -10.43 -14.60
C GLY A 148 6.32 -11.56 -13.80
N MET A 149 5.01 -11.55 -13.62
CA MET A 149 4.31 -12.52 -12.75
C MET A 149 3.32 -13.38 -13.56
N THR A 150 3.31 -14.69 -13.29
CA THR A 150 2.39 -15.61 -13.96
C THR A 150 0.94 -15.34 -13.55
N SER A 151 0.03 -15.52 -14.51
CA SER A 151 -1.41 -15.36 -14.28
C SER A 151 -2.10 -16.61 -13.74
N ALA A 152 -1.42 -17.75 -13.71
CA ALA A 152 -1.99 -19.01 -13.25
C ALA A 152 -1.91 -19.14 -11.73
N CYS A 153 -3.05 -19.31 -11.09
CA CYS A 153 -3.14 -19.64 -9.67
C CYS A 153 -3.96 -20.92 -9.49
N THR A 154 -3.42 -21.87 -8.76
CA THR A 154 -4.11 -23.13 -8.44
C THR A 154 -5.12 -22.99 -7.31
N ASN A 155 -5.06 -21.90 -6.53
CA ASN A 155 -6.00 -21.64 -5.45
C ASN A 155 -7.20 -20.83 -5.99
N PRO A 156 -8.44 -21.36 -5.94
CA PRO A 156 -9.63 -20.67 -6.43
C PRO A 156 -9.97 -19.39 -5.64
N GLU A 157 -9.42 -19.20 -4.45
CA GLU A 157 -9.59 -17.97 -3.66
C GLU A 157 -8.76 -16.81 -4.22
N TYR A 158 -7.74 -17.09 -5.03
CA TYR A 158 -6.86 -16.09 -5.65
C TYR A 158 -6.94 -16.19 -7.17
N ARG A 159 -7.21 -15.10 -7.84
CA ARG A 159 -7.30 -15.05 -9.30
C ARG A 159 -5.95 -15.24 -9.98
N SER A 160 -4.86 -14.92 -9.28
CA SER A 160 -3.50 -15.09 -9.76
C SER A 160 -2.50 -15.10 -8.61
N GLU A 161 -1.32 -15.71 -8.81
CA GLU A 161 -0.21 -15.63 -7.86
C GLU A 161 0.19 -14.19 -7.58
N ARG A 162 0.08 -13.32 -8.58
CA ARG A 162 0.33 -11.88 -8.48
C ARG A 162 -0.62 -11.22 -7.49
N GLU A 163 -1.93 -11.43 -7.62
CA GLU A 163 -2.92 -10.86 -6.68
C GLU A 163 -2.64 -11.33 -5.26
N TRP A 164 -2.35 -12.62 -5.08
CA TRP A 164 -2.00 -13.16 -3.78
C TRP A 164 -0.75 -12.50 -3.20
N PHE A 165 0.30 -12.34 -4.01
CA PHE A 165 1.56 -11.73 -3.60
C PHE A 165 1.37 -10.28 -3.16
N VAL A 166 0.67 -9.46 -3.97
CA VAL A 166 0.41 -8.05 -3.65
C VAL A 166 -0.50 -7.93 -2.43
N ASN A 167 -1.55 -8.75 -2.35
CA ASN A 167 -2.45 -8.80 -1.19
C ASN A 167 -1.68 -9.09 0.10
N ARG A 168 -0.79 -10.09 0.06
CA ARG A 168 0.06 -10.44 1.21
C ARG A 168 0.94 -9.26 1.61
N ILE A 169 1.66 -8.64 0.65
CA ILE A 169 2.52 -7.49 0.94
C ILE A 169 1.72 -6.32 1.52
N ALA A 170 0.57 -6.00 0.95
CA ALA A 170 -0.28 -4.91 1.44
C ALA A 170 -0.72 -5.14 2.89
N ASN A 171 -1.17 -6.35 3.22
CA ASN A 171 -1.55 -6.72 4.58
C ASN A 171 -0.35 -6.69 5.54
N GLU A 172 0.81 -7.23 5.14
CA GLU A 172 2.03 -7.21 5.95
C GLU A 172 2.51 -5.78 6.20
N ALA A 173 2.54 -4.94 5.16
CA ALA A 173 2.96 -3.55 5.28
C ALA A 173 2.07 -2.76 6.24
N TYR A 174 0.74 -2.89 6.09
CA TYR A 174 -0.20 -2.25 7.01
C TYR A 174 -0.03 -2.75 8.45
N THR A 175 0.05 -4.06 8.63
CA THR A 175 0.26 -4.69 9.94
C THR A 175 1.58 -4.22 10.55
N THR A 176 2.67 -4.27 9.79
CA THR A 176 4.00 -3.86 10.28
C THR A 176 4.00 -2.39 10.69
N ALA A 177 3.32 -1.52 9.94
CA ALA A 177 3.23 -0.10 10.28
C ALA A 177 2.45 0.14 11.59
N THR A 178 1.39 -0.64 11.85
CA THR A 178 0.41 -0.33 12.91
C THR A 178 0.50 -1.20 14.14
N SER A 179 1.11 -2.39 14.08
CA SER A 179 1.13 -3.35 15.19
C SER A 179 2.39 -3.28 16.03
N GLY A 180 2.27 -3.63 17.31
CA GLY A 180 3.34 -3.52 18.31
C GLY A 180 3.69 -2.06 18.54
N GLN A 181 4.97 -1.71 18.38
CA GLN A 181 5.37 -0.30 18.28
C GLN A 181 5.10 0.18 16.83
N PRO A 182 4.17 1.12 16.63
CA PRO A 182 3.93 1.65 15.27
C PRO A 182 5.19 2.28 14.68
N GLY A 183 5.21 2.45 13.36
CA GLY A 183 6.35 3.08 12.70
C GLY A 183 6.25 3.00 11.19
N PRO A 184 7.12 3.68 10.45
CA PRO A 184 7.08 3.73 9.01
C PRO A 184 7.46 2.40 8.36
N VAL A 185 6.87 2.14 7.21
CA VAL A 185 7.23 1.06 6.28
C VAL A 185 7.42 1.64 4.89
N HIS A 186 8.21 0.96 4.05
CA HIS A 186 8.43 1.34 2.67
C HIS A 186 7.88 0.27 1.73
N VAL A 187 7.07 0.67 0.76
CA VAL A 187 6.55 -0.16 -0.33
C VAL A 187 7.02 0.44 -1.64
N ASN A 188 8.04 -0.14 -2.25
CA ASN A 188 8.51 0.22 -3.58
C ASN A 188 7.66 -0.49 -4.63
N MET A 189 7.14 0.25 -5.61
CA MET A 189 6.30 -0.30 -6.67
C MET A 189 6.90 -0.02 -8.04
N GLN A 190 7.24 -1.06 -8.76
CA GLN A 190 7.81 -0.94 -10.09
C GLN A 190 6.71 -0.84 -11.16
N PHE A 191 6.77 0.21 -11.99
CA PHE A 191 5.82 0.47 -13.07
C PHE A 191 6.52 0.51 -14.43
N GLY A 192 6.12 -0.41 -15.32
CA GLY A 192 6.41 -0.31 -16.75
C GLY A 192 5.43 0.63 -17.47
N ASN A 193 5.71 0.97 -18.71
CA ASN A 193 4.76 1.70 -19.57
C ASN A 193 3.70 0.74 -20.13
N PRO A 194 2.49 1.23 -20.43
CA PRO A 194 1.99 2.61 -20.21
C PRO A 194 1.63 2.89 -18.75
N LEU A 195 1.63 4.18 -18.34
CA LEU A 195 1.42 4.60 -16.95
C LEU A 195 0.03 5.18 -16.68
N ASP A 196 -0.67 5.60 -17.71
CA ASP A 196 -1.91 6.38 -17.65
C ASP A 196 -3.15 5.57 -18.06
N GLU A 197 -3.01 4.26 -18.23
CA GLU A 197 -4.14 3.40 -18.55
C GLU A 197 -5.18 3.40 -17.44
N THR A 198 -6.44 3.49 -17.87
CA THR A 198 -7.60 3.34 -16.98
C THR A 198 -8.45 2.15 -17.40
N THR A 199 -9.12 1.56 -16.45
CA THR A 199 -10.07 0.47 -16.67
C THR A 199 -11.33 0.70 -15.85
N PRO A 200 -12.52 0.34 -16.38
CA PRO A 200 -13.69 0.23 -15.53
C PRO A 200 -13.44 -0.82 -14.44
N HIS A 201 -13.56 -0.41 -13.20
CA HIS A 201 -13.33 -1.32 -12.08
C HIS A 201 -14.50 -1.28 -11.11
N ARG A 202 -14.96 -2.47 -10.74
CA ARG A 202 -15.86 -2.69 -9.63
C ARG A 202 -15.04 -3.13 -8.43
N ARG A 203 -15.11 -2.37 -7.35
CA ARG A 203 -14.47 -2.79 -6.11
C ARG A 203 -15.02 -4.12 -5.64
N ARG A 204 -14.13 -4.96 -5.19
CA ARG A 204 -14.45 -6.27 -4.65
C ARG A 204 -14.03 -6.35 -3.19
N GLN A 205 -14.65 -7.27 -2.48
CA GLN A 205 -14.14 -7.64 -1.17
C GLN A 205 -12.75 -8.26 -1.34
N VAL A 206 -11.75 -7.66 -0.71
CA VAL A 206 -10.38 -8.18 -0.67
C VAL A 206 -10.14 -8.92 0.64
N ARG A 207 -9.21 -9.86 0.61
CA ARG A 207 -8.76 -10.54 1.82
C ARG A 207 -7.97 -9.57 2.69
N THR A 208 -8.35 -9.49 3.97
CA THR A 208 -7.62 -8.76 5.01
C THR A 208 -7.12 -9.74 6.08
N LEU A 209 -5.94 -9.43 6.67
CA LEU A 209 -5.38 -10.18 7.77
C LEU A 209 -5.64 -9.43 9.07
N GLU A 210 -6.26 -10.08 10.03
CA GLU A 210 -6.42 -9.54 11.38
C GLU A 210 -5.23 -9.97 12.24
N VAL A 211 -4.70 -9.03 13.01
CA VAL A 211 -3.63 -9.30 13.98
C VAL A 211 -4.26 -9.51 15.34
N ILE A 212 -4.05 -10.68 15.90
CA ILE A 212 -4.44 -10.98 17.28
C ILE A 212 -3.27 -10.61 18.17
N PRO A 213 -3.42 -9.67 19.14
CA PRO A 213 -2.36 -9.29 20.06
C PRO A 213 -1.88 -10.51 20.86
N ASN A 214 -0.55 -10.72 20.91
CA ASN A 214 0.03 -11.86 21.65
C ASN A 214 -0.02 -11.71 23.18
N ASP A 215 -0.34 -10.55 23.70
CA ASP A 215 -0.16 -10.19 25.12
C ASP A 215 -1.39 -10.44 25.98
N ALA A 216 -2.48 -10.91 25.43
CA ALA A 216 -3.69 -11.23 26.16
C ALA A 216 -4.24 -12.60 25.76
N PRO A 217 -4.80 -13.38 26.70
CA PRO A 217 -5.52 -14.58 26.35
C PRO A 217 -6.68 -14.22 25.42
N LEU A 218 -6.87 -15.02 24.36
CA LEU A 218 -7.96 -14.81 23.43
C LEU A 218 -9.29 -14.74 24.18
N PRO A 219 -10.12 -13.70 23.95
CA PRO A 219 -11.46 -13.66 24.52
C PRO A 219 -12.23 -14.95 24.20
N PRO A 220 -12.96 -15.55 25.16
CA PRO A 220 -13.67 -16.81 24.96
C PRO A 220 -14.62 -16.79 23.75
N GLN A 221 -15.19 -15.65 23.42
CA GLN A 221 -16.04 -15.47 22.24
C GLN A 221 -15.24 -15.61 20.94
N LEU A 222 -14.05 -15.01 20.86
CA LEU A 222 -13.17 -15.10 19.71
C LEU A 222 -12.62 -16.53 19.53
N CYS A 223 -12.31 -17.23 20.63
CA CYS A 223 -11.92 -18.64 20.58
C CYS A 223 -13.02 -19.49 19.95
N ARG A 224 -14.29 -19.27 20.32
CA ARG A 224 -15.43 -20.00 19.75
C ARG A 224 -15.63 -19.69 18.27
N GLU A 225 -15.53 -18.42 17.90
CA GLU A 225 -15.64 -17.99 16.50
C GLU A 225 -14.55 -18.57 15.63
N LEU A 226 -13.29 -18.53 16.08
CA LEU A 226 -12.16 -19.15 15.38
C LEU A 226 -12.34 -20.66 15.26
N ALA A 227 -12.78 -21.31 16.32
CA ALA A 227 -13.06 -22.74 16.28
C ALA A 227 -14.12 -23.08 15.23
N LEU A 228 -15.22 -22.31 15.15
CA LEU A 228 -16.27 -22.50 14.15
C LEU A 228 -15.77 -22.24 12.72
N ARG A 229 -14.94 -21.22 12.51
CA ARG A 229 -14.36 -20.91 11.19
C ARG A 229 -13.34 -21.96 10.72
N LEU A 230 -12.65 -22.63 11.64
CA LEU A 230 -11.65 -23.66 11.33
C LEU A 230 -12.25 -25.08 11.22
N MET A 231 -13.45 -25.30 11.76
CA MET A 231 -14.13 -26.60 11.64
C MET A 231 -14.37 -26.95 10.17
N GLY A 232 -13.79 -28.09 9.74
CA GLY A 232 -13.92 -28.61 8.37
C GLY A 232 -12.94 -28.03 7.35
N LYS A 233 -12.03 -27.14 7.76
CA LYS A 233 -10.93 -26.68 6.89
C LYS A 233 -9.66 -27.46 7.21
N LYS A 234 -8.95 -27.91 6.16
CA LYS A 234 -7.57 -28.41 6.31
C LYS A 234 -6.68 -27.18 6.56
N VAL A 235 -6.08 -27.12 7.75
CA VAL A 235 -5.07 -26.12 8.12
C VAL A 235 -3.71 -26.59 7.59
#